data_8ab4ead86908c3e20e7e3499aaa64463
#
_entry.id   8ab4ead86908c3e20e7e3499aaa64463
#
_cell.length_a   1.000
_cell.length_b   1.000
_cell.length_c   1.000
_cell.angle_alpha   90.00
_cell.angle_beta   90.00
_cell.angle_gamma   90.00
#
_symmetry.space_group_name_H-M   'P 1'
#
loop_
_entity.id
_entity.type
_entity.pdbx_description
1 polymer ?
#
loop_
_entity_poly.entity_id
_entity_poly.type
_entity_poly.pdbx_seq_one_letter_code
_entity_poly.pdbx_strand_id
1 'polypeptide(L)'
;MQLSPLLDELGTYPFARLTEARARAEARGVPLIDFGVGEPREETPAFIRRALVDAVEAEPVSAYPLAAGLPELRAAIAGWLRRRFGVSLDPGIEVLPTLGSKEAIYHLAQILIAPGSRRDLVAVTTPGYPVPARGARFAGAQVVEVPLDPASGWLPDLSVLDEATWRRLALIWVNHPGNPTGATAPPEFYADLAERCRREGVVLASDEAYSEIWLDGEAPGSVLQVDDPTHVLAFHSLSKRSSMPGYRSGFVAGDPLLIAALKQVRPSQGVTPQTFVQRASIAAWNDEGHVTETRARYRAKRDALLPALHAAGLEHVGGPAAFFLWCRVPGDGDAEAFAERLLAQGLVVAPGTFFGAGGAGYVRIALVPTLAECTAAADSLAAFAQ
;
A
#
# COMPACT_ATOMS: atom_id res chain seq x y z
N MET A 1 -23.42 -20.04 20.01
CA MET A 1 -22.06 -19.93 19.50
C MET A 1 -21.62 -18.49 19.72
N GLN A 2 -20.47 -18.25 20.33
CA GLN A 2 -19.93 -16.90 20.53
C GLN A 2 -18.78 -16.71 19.56
N LEU A 3 -18.85 -15.67 18.73
CA LEU A 3 -17.77 -15.25 17.84
C LEU A 3 -16.74 -14.41 18.61
N SER A 4 -15.58 -14.20 18.02
CA SER A 4 -14.55 -13.34 18.60
C SER A 4 -15.06 -11.89 18.71
N PRO A 5 -14.94 -11.22 19.86
CA PRO A 5 -15.28 -9.80 20.02
C PRO A 5 -14.55 -8.87 19.05
N LEU A 6 -13.37 -9.28 18.59
CA LEU A 6 -12.60 -8.53 17.59
C LEU A 6 -13.36 -8.30 16.27
N LEU A 7 -14.32 -9.16 15.94
CA LEU A 7 -15.15 -8.98 14.74
C LEU A 7 -16.09 -7.78 14.87
N ASP A 8 -16.60 -7.53 16.07
CA ASP A 8 -17.45 -6.36 16.37
C ASP A 8 -16.62 -5.07 16.33
N GLU A 9 -15.39 -5.10 16.88
CA GLU A 9 -14.45 -3.97 16.88
C GLU A 9 -13.99 -3.58 15.46
N LEU A 10 -13.84 -4.54 14.56
CA LEU A 10 -13.41 -4.28 13.19
C LEU A 10 -14.46 -3.52 12.37
N GLY A 11 -15.73 -3.64 12.73
CA GLY A 11 -16.83 -3.06 11.98
C GLY A 11 -16.88 -3.50 10.51
N THR A 12 -17.72 -2.86 9.73
CA THR A 12 -17.77 -3.07 8.28
C THR A 12 -16.49 -2.52 7.61
N TYR A 13 -15.91 -3.28 6.69
CA TYR A 13 -14.78 -2.79 5.91
C TYR A 13 -15.19 -1.53 5.13
N PRO A 14 -14.52 -0.39 5.27
CA PRO A 14 -15.01 0.91 4.77
C PRO A 14 -15.38 0.88 3.27
N PHE A 15 -14.59 0.19 2.45
CA PHE A 15 -14.86 0.07 1.02
C PHE A 15 -16.08 -0.77 0.65
N ALA A 16 -16.67 -1.53 1.59
CA ALA A 16 -17.94 -2.22 1.36
C ALA A 16 -19.09 -1.22 1.20
N ARG A 17 -19.08 -0.12 1.97
CA ARG A 17 -20.06 0.99 1.85
C ARG A 17 -20.00 1.61 0.45
N LEU A 18 -18.79 1.78 -0.10
CA LEU A 18 -18.61 2.30 -1.45
C LEU A 18 -19.22 1.36 -2.50
N THR A 19 -19.02 0.06 -2.33
CA THR A 19 -19.63 -0.96 -3.22
C THR A 19 -21.15 -0.91 -3.20
N GLU A 20 -21.74 -0.75 -2.03
CA GLU A 20 -23.20 -0.62 -1.89
C GLU A 20 -23.72 0.70 -2.52
N ALA A 21 -23.02 1.80 -2.32
CA ALA A 21 -23.38 3.10 -2.90
C ALA A 21 -23.33 3.05 -4.44
N ARG A 22 -22.31 2.41 -5.00
CA ARG A 22 -22.18 2.15 -6.44
C ARG A 22 -23.36 1.33 -6.97
N ALA A 23 -23.65 0.18 -6.34
CA ALA A 23 -24.74 -0.69 -6.77
C ALA A 23 -26.10 0.06 -6.80
N ARG A 24 -26.33 0.95 -5.81
CA ARG A 24 -27.53 1.80 -5.80
C ARG A 24 -27.57 2.82 -6.94
N ALA A 25 -26.44 3.40 -7.33
CA ALA A 25 -26.35 4.36 -8.42
C ALA A 25 -26.52 3.66 -9.79
N GLU A 26 -25.86 2.52 -9.97
CA GLU A 26 -25.99 1.67 -11.16
C GLU A 26 -27.45 1.22 -11.38
N ALA A 27 -28.15 0.81 -10.30
CA ALA A 27 -29.57 0.44 -10.35
C ALA A 27 -30.51 1.59 -10.79
N ARG A 28 -30.07 2.85 -10.65
CA ARG A 28 -30.77 4.05 -11.15
C ARG A 28 -30.37 4.43 -12.58
N GLY A 29 -29.48 3.67 -13.22
CA GLY A 29 -29.02 3.93 -14.57
C GLY A 29 -27.98 5.06 -14.67
N VAL A 30 -27.33 5.47 -13.58
CA VAL A 30 -26.27 6.47 -13.60
C VAL A 30 -24.98 5.84 -14.10
N PRO A 31 -24.39 6.30 -15.23
CA PRO A 31 -23.07 5.85 -15.65
C PRO A 31 -22.01 6.26 -14.62
N LEU A 32 -21.19 5.31 -14.18
CA LEU A 32 -20.21 5.57 -13.12
C LEU A 32 -18.77 5.55 -13.66
N ILE A 33 -17.98 6.54 -13.23
CA ILE A 33 -16.52 6.54 -13.34
C ILE A 33 -15.97 6.38 -11.91
N ASP A 34 -15.28 5.27 -11.65
CA ASP A 34 -14.88 4.89 -10.31
C ASP A 34 -13.42 5.19 -10.00
N PHE A 35 -13.21 6.25 -9.22
CA PHE A 35 -11.93 6.65 -8.61
C PHE A 35 -11.82 6.21 -7.13
N GLY A 36 -12.80 5.49 -6.60
CA GLY A 36 -12.86 5.14 -5.17
C GLY A 36 -11.96 3.96 -4.80
N VAL A 37 -11.86 2.94 -5.66
CA VAL A 37 -11.07 1.74 -5.38
C VAL A 37 -9.69 1.86 -6.00
N GLY A 38 -8.64 1.74 -5.18
CA GLY A 38 -7.24 1.83 -5.63
C GLY A 38 -6.72 0.51 -6.23
N GLU A 39 -7.40 -0.03 -7.23
CA GLU A 39 -7.01 -1.22 -7.96
C GLU A 39 -6.68 -0.87 -9.42
N PRO A 40 -5.43 -1.10 -9.90
CA PRO A 40 -5.07 -0.85 -11.28
C PRO A 40 -5.99 -1.58 -12.26
N ARG A 41 -6.45 -0.85 -13.29
CA ARG A 41 -7.27 -1.39 -14.40
C ARG A 41 -6.48 -1.55 -15.69
N GLU A 42 -5.21 -1.17 -15.69
CA GLU A 42 -4.30 -1.39 -16.82
C GLU A 42 -4.09 -2.89 -17.03
N GLU A 43 -3.97 -3.30 -18.27
CA GLU A 43 -3.61 -4.68 -18.57
C GLU A 43 -2.24 -5.03 -17.98
N THR A 44 -2.13 -6.23 -17.42
CA THR A 44 -0.81 -6.79 -17.12
C THR A 44 -0.01 -6.92 -18.43
N PRO A 45 1.25 -6.44 -18.49
CA PRO A 45 2.07 -6.49 -19.69
C PRO A 45 2.12 -7.86 -20.37
N ALA A 46 2.07 -7.89 -21.70
CA ALA A 46 1.95 -9.13 -22.47
C ALA A 46 3.10 -10.12 -22.19
N PHE A 47 4.33 -9.63 -21.99
CA PHE A 47 5.47 -10.49 -21.69
C PHE A 47 5.32 -11.19 -20.32
N ILE A 48 4.70 -10.55 -19.33
CA ILE A 48 4.43 -11.16 -18.01
C ILE A 48 3.36 -12.24 -18.16
N ARG A 49 2.27 -11.93 -18.92
CA ARG A 49 1.21 -12.92 -19.22
C ARG A 49 1.77 -14.13 -19.95
N ARG A 50 2.69 -13.91 -20.90
CA ARG A 50 3.38 -14.98 -21.61
C ARG A 50 4.21 -15.84 -20.66
N ALA A 51 5.04 -15.23 -19.81
CA ALA A 51 5.84 -15.94 -18.83
C ALA A 51 4.99 -16.81 -17.88
N LEU A 52 3.76 -16.37 -17.54
CA LEU A 52 2.82 -17.17 -16.76
C LEU A 52 2.35 -18.42 -17.53
N VAL A 53 1.94 -18.26 -18.79
CA VAL A 53 1.48 -19.35 -19.66
C VAL A 53 2.60 -20.36 -19.86
N ASP A 54 3.79 -19.88 -20.24
CA ASP A 54 4.97 -20.73 -20.46
C ASP A 54 5.33 -21.54 -19.20
N ALA A 55 5.19 -20.93 -18.01
CA ALA A 55 5.43 -21.61 -16.74
C ALA A 55 4.41 -22.72 -16.43
N VAL A 56 3.13 -22.49 -16.74
CA VAL A 56 2.07 -23.50 -16.56
C VAL A 56 2.26 -24.67 -17.51
N GLU A 57 2.65 -24.40 -18.76
CA GLU A 57 2.91 -25.42 -19.77
C GLU A 57 4.18 -26.25 -19.48
N ALA A 58 5.23 -25.60 -18.96
CA ALA A 58 6.50 -26.25 -18.64
C ALA A 58 6.44 -27.15 -17.40
N GLU A 59 5.55 -26.85 -16.45
CA GLU A 59 5.43 -27.58 -15.18
C GLU A 59 4.02 -28.19 -15.04
N PRO A 60 3.68 -29.26 -15.76
CA PRO A 60 2.32 -29.86 -15.76
C PRO A 60 1.94 -30.49 -14.40
N VAL A 61 2.93 -30.81 -13.56
CA VAL A 61 2.69 -31.30 -12.20
C VAL A 61 2.80 -30.11 -11.23
N SER A 62 1.65 -29.68 -10.71
CA SER A 62 1.55 -28.56 -9.79
C SER A 62 1.86 -29.00 -8.35
N ALA A 63 3.14 -29.03 -7.98
CA ALA A 63 3.55 -29.32 -6.60
C ALA A 63 3.28 -28.15 -5.66
N TYR A 64 3.22 -28.42 -4.35
CA TYR A 64 3.20 -27.36 -3.35
C TYR A 64 4.44 -26.48 -3.46
N PRO A 65 4.30 -25.14 -3.55
CA PRO A 65 5.44 -24.25 -3.61
C PRO A 65 6.19 -24.21 -2.29
N LEU A 66 7.51 -24.02 -2.35
CA LEU A 66 8.35 -23.84 -1.17
C LEU A 66 7.97 -22.56 -0.43
N ALA A 67 7.83 -22.63 0.91
CA ALA A 67 7.48 -21.49 1.75
C ALA A 67 8.47 -20.30 1.61
N ALA A 68 9.74 -20.59 1.30
CA ALA A 68 10.76 -19.58 1.03
C ALA A 68 10.68 -18.95 -0.37
N GLY A 69 9.83 -19.49 -1.25
CA GLY A 69 9.77 -19.12 -2.66
C GLY A 69 10.96 -19.66 -3.49
N LEU A 70 10.89 -19.49 -4.81
CA LEU A 70 11.94 -19.91 -5.74
C LEU A 70 13.24 -19.12 -5.49
N PRO A 71 14.41 -19.78 -5.48
CA PRO A 71 15.70 -19.09 -5.39
C PRO A 71 15.88 -18.03 -6.49
N GLU A 72 15.45 -18.34 -7.71
CA GLU A 72 15.53 -17.44 -8.87
C GLU A 72 14.67 -16.17 -8.68
N LEU A 73 13.49 -16.29 -8.03
CA LEU A 73 12.67 -15.13 -7.72
C LEU A 73 13.33 -14.25 -6.65
N ARG A 74 13.89 -14.86 -5.61
CA ARG A 74 14.61 -14.12 -4.57
C ARG A 74 15.83 -13.40 -5.13
N ALA A 75 16.56 -14.04 -6.04
CA ALA A 75 17.69 -13.43 -6.76
C ALA A 75 17.24 -12.27 -7.66
N ALA A 76 16.13 -12.41 -8.38
CA ALA A 76 15.56 -11.34 -9.20
C ALA A 76 15.16 -10.12 -8.36
N ILE A 77 14.53 -10.34 -7.19
CA ILE A 77 14.15 -9.30 -6.23
C ILE A 77 15.41 -8.59 -5.69
N ALA A 78 16.41 -9.32 -5.20
CA ALA A 78 17.65 -8.74 -4.70
C ALA A 78 18.38 -7.95 -5.81
N GLY A 79 18.38 -8.45 -7.04
CA GLY A 79 18.90 -7.77 -8.22
C GLY A 79 18.16 -6.46 -8.50
N TRP A 80 16.83 -6.45 -8.37
CA TRP A 80 16.02 -5.24 -8.51
C TRP A 80 16.33 -4.21 -7.41
N LEU A 81 16.37 -4.62 -6.14
CA LEU A 81 16.73 -3.74 -5.01
C LEU A 81 18.08 -3.07 -5.20
N ARG A 82 19.07 -3.84 -5.70
CA ARG A 82 20.40 -3.30 -6.02
C ARG A 82 20.37 -2.27 -7.15
N ARG A 83 19.64 -2.55 -8.25
CA ARG A 83 19.52 -1.62 -9.38
C ARG A 83 18.78 -0.34 -9.00
N ARG A 84 17.72 -0.49 -8.22
CA ARG A 84 16.78 0.60 -7.93
C ARG A 84 17.20 1.48 -6.76
N PHE A 85 17.72 0.88 -5.69
CA PHE A 85 18.03 1.57 -4.43
C PHE A 85 19.52 1.49 -4.05
N GLY A 86 20.35 0.78 -4.80
CA GLY A 86 21.74 0.54 -4.43
C GLY A 86 21.94 -0.44 -3.27
N VAL A 87 20.86 -1.09 -2.79
CA VAL A 87 20.88 -1.98 -1.63
C VAL A 87 21.26 -3.39 -2.04
N SER A 88 22.27 -3.96 -1.38
CA SER A 88 22.73 -5.33 -1.61
C SER A 88 22.28 -6.24 -0.48
N LEU A 89 21.37 -7.18 -0.76
CA LEU A 89 20.85 -8.17 0.18
C LEU A 89 21.22 -9.59 -0.25
N ASP A 90 21.40 -10.49 0.73
CA ASP A 90 21.49 -11.94 0.48
C ASP A 90 20.07 -12.48 0.18
N PRO A 91 19.83 -12.96 -1.07
CA PRO A 91 18.53 -13.50 -1.44
C PRO A 91 18.14 -14.76 -0.66
N GLY A 92 19.09 -15.42 0.01
CA GLY A 92 18.87 -16.62 0.81
C GLY A 92 18.20 -16.35 2.16
N ILE A 93 18.59 -15.26 2.80
CA ILE A 93 18.22 -14.97 4.20
C ILE A 93 17.49 -13.64 4.41
N GLU A 94 17.61 -12.67 3.50
CA GLU A 94 17.06 -11.32 3.66
C GLU A 94 15.88 -11.01 2.73
N VAL A 95 15.46 -11.97 1.88
CA VAL A 95 14.35 -11.80 0.92
C VAL A 95 13.34 -12.94 1.06
N LEU A 96 12.05 -12.60 1.14
CA LEU A 96 10.96 -13.57 1.22
C LEU A 96 9.80 -13.15 0.28
N PRO A 97 9.53 -13.91 -0.80
CA PRO A 97 8.36 -13.72 -1.65
C PRO A 97 7.04 -13.94 -0.88
N THR A 98 6.01 -13.14 -1.21
CA THR A 98 4.74 -13.10 -0.49
C THR A 98 3.54 -13.12 -1.46
N LEU A 99 2.34 -13.46 -0.96
CA LEU A 99 1.07 -13.38 -1.71
C LEU A 99 0.58 -11.92 -1.84
N GLY A 100 1.37 -11.07 -2.54
CA GLY A 100 1.31 -9.63 -2.44
C GLY A 100 1.82 -9.16 -1.08
N SER A 101 2.01 -7.85 -0.90
CA SER A 101 2.46 -7.32 0.40
C SER A 101 1.42 -7.50 1.52
N LYS A 102 0.13 -7.43 1.18
CA LYS A 102 -0.98 -7.40 2.16
C LYS A 102 -0.96 -8.54 3.17
N GLU A 103 -0.70 -9.78 2.74
CA GLU A 103 -0.74 -10.93 3.67
C GLU A 103 0.42 -10.87 4.68
N ALA A 104 1.62 -10.51 4.23
CA ALA A 104 2.76 -10.39 5.11
C ALA A 104 2.63 -9.20 6.07
N ILE A 105 2.06 -8.08 5.60
CA ILE A 105 1.68 -6.94 6.45
C ILE A 105 0.72 -7.38 7.55
N TYR A 106 -0.31 -8.16 7.19
CA TYR A 106 -1.29 -8.65 8.16
C TYR A 106 -0.67 -9.60 9.18
N HIS A 107 0.26 -10.47 8.77
CA HIS A 107 0.82 -11.51 9.63
C HIS A 107 2.05 -11.06 10.44
N LEU A 108 2.68 -9.92 10.11
CA LEU A 108 3.93 -9.51 10.78
C LEU A 108 3.79 -9.42 12.31
N ALA A 109 2.71 -8.83 12.80
CA ALA A 109 2.48 -8.70 14.23
C ALA A 109 2.44 -10.06 14.98
N GLN A 110 2.05 -11.14 14.29
CA GLN A 110 1.94 -12.48 14.89
C GLN A 110 3.29 -13.07 15.29
N ILE A 111 4.39 -12.63 14.67
CA ILE A 111 5.74 -13.08 15.07
C ILE A 111 6.38 -12.19 16.13
N LEU A 112 5.77 -11.06 16.46
CA LEU A 112 6.31 -10.06 17.40
C LEU A 112 5.53 -10.00 18.72
N ILE A 113 4.23 -10.27 18.67
CA ILE A 113 3.33 -10.16 19.82
C ILE A 113 3.14 -11.53 20.47
N ALA A 114 3.46 -11.61 21.76
CA ALA A 114 3.20 -12.79 22.55
C ALA A 114 2.24 -12.46 23.72
N PRO A 115 1.38 -13.40 24.15
CA PRO A 115 0.53 -13.22 25.32
C PRO A 115 1.37 -12.87 26.56
N GLY A 116 1.01 -11.77 27.24
CA GLY A 116 1.73 -11.31 28.44
C GLY A 116 3.06 -10.60 28.15
N SER A 117 3.40 -10.34 26.90
CA SER A 117 4.56 -9.50 26.54
C SER A 117 4.42 -8.09 27.08
N ARG A 118 5.55 -7.49 27.51
CA ARG A 118 5.61 -6.07 27.86
C ARG A 118 5.55 -5.18 26.61
N ARG A 119 5.86 -5.75 25.42
CA ARG A 119 5.76 -5.09 24.12
C ARG A 119 4.48 -5.57 23.44
N ASP A 120 3.41 -4.85 23.70
CA ASP A 120 2.04 -5.17 23.32
C ASP A 120 1.39 -4.09 22.44
N LEU A 121 2.16 -3.06 22.05
CA LEU A 121 1.70 -1.98 21.20
C LEU A 121 2.23 -2.10 19.77
N VAL A 122 1.39 -1.74 18.81
CA VAL A 122 1.75 -1.53 17.40
C VAL A 122 1.33 -0.12 16.98
N ALA A 123 2.29 0.69 16.51
CA ALA A 123 2.02 2.02 15.97
C ALA A 123 1.67 1.93 14.48
N VAL A 124 0.63 2.64 14.06
CA VAL A 124 0.18 2.76 12.67
C VAL A 124 -0.12 4.22 12.34
N THR A 125 0.08 4.64 11.10
CA THR A 125 -0.19 6.00 10.68
C THR A 125 -1.68 6.24 10.36
N THR A 126 -2.18 7.45 10.65
CA THR A 126 -3.54 7.89 10.33
C THR A 126 -3.53 9.31 9.71
N PRO A 127 -4.15 9.56 8.52
CA PRO A 127 -4.87 8.58 7.69
C PRO A 127 -3.95 7.51 7.12
N GLY A 128 -4.40 6.27 6.99
CA GLY A 128 -3.54 5.18 6.56
C GLY A 128 -4.28 3.94 6.06
N TYR A 129 -3.51 2.99 5.56
CA TYR A 129 -4.01 1.70 5.12
C TYR A 129 -4.43 0.84 6.32
N PRO A 130 -5.67 0.28 6.38
CA PRO A 130 -6.19 -0.31 7.62
C PRO A 130 -5.62 -1.70 7.97
N VAL A 131 -4.88 -2.35 7.08
CA VAL A 131 -4.45 -3.74 7.25
C VAL A 131 -3.42 -3.93 8.37
N PRO A 132 -2.41 -3.04 8.57
CA PRO A 132 -1.50 -3.13 9.70
C PRO A 132 -2.22 -3.16 11.05
N ALA A 133 -3.16 -2.25 11.27
CA ALA A 133 -3.93 -2.18 12.51
C ALA A 133 -4.79 -3.44 12.73
N ARG A 134 -5.40 -3.97 11.66
CA ARG A 134 -6.20 -5.20 11.74
C ARG A 134 -5.35 -6.40 12.09
N GLY A 135 -4.19 -6.56 11.42
CA GLY A 135 -3.23 -7.64 11.72
C GLY A 135 -2.72 -7.58 13.16
N ALA A 136 -2.42 -6.38 13.66
CA ALA A 136 -1.99 -6.14 15.03
C ALA A 136 -3.06 -6.58 16.06
N ARG A 137 -4.32 -6.17 15.89
CA ARG A 137 -5.42 -6.56 16.77
C ARG A 137 -5.66 -8.08 16.78
N PHE A 138 -5.61 -8.73 15.62
CA PHE A 138 -5.72 -10.19 15.55
C PHE A 138 -4.53 -10.93 16.15
N ALA A 139 -3.37 -10.29 16.23
CA ALA A 139 -2.22 -10.81 16.97
C ALA A 139 -2.33 -10.57 18.50
N GLY A 140 -3.35 -9.86 18.97
CA GLY A 140 -3.55 -9.52 20.38
C GLY A 140 -2.87 -8.22 20.83
N ALA A 141 -2.36 -7.43 19.90
CA ALA A 141 -1.77 -6.13 20.20
C ALA A 141 -2.82 -5.02 20.38
N GLN A 142 -2.49 -4.04 21.19
CA GLN A 142 -3.12 -2.73 21.18
C GLN A 142 -2.54 -1.89 20.02
N VAL A 143 -3.36 -1.04 19.43
CA VAL A 143 -2.94 -0.16 18.33
C VAL A 143 -2.89 1.28 18.82
N VAL A 144 -1.77 1.95 18.56
CA VAL A 144 -1.63 3.40 18.73
C VAL A 144 -1.56 4.07 17.36
N GLU A 145 -2.42 5.07 17.14
CA GLU A 145 -2.45 5.83 15.90
C GLU A 145 -1.46 7.00 15.98
N VAL A 146 -0.64 7.14 14.96
CA VAL A 146 0.31 8.23 14.78
C VAL A 146 -0.21 9.12 13.65
N PRO A 147 -0.62 10.35 13.94
CA PRO A 147 -1.16 11.23 12.92
C PRO A 147 -0.09 11.60 11.89
N LEU A 148 -0.51 11.67 10.62
CA LEU A 148 0.29 12.27 9.56
C LEU A 148 0.09 13.79 9.60
N ASP A 149 1.19 14.54 9.63
CA ASP A 149 1.15 15.99 9.69
C ASP A 149 1.21 16.63 8.29
N PRO A 150 0.16 17.32 7.85
CA PRO A 150 0.18 18.05 6.58
C PRO A 150 1.29 19.09 6.48
N ALA A 151 1.68 19.74 7.59
CA ALA A 151 2.70 20.77 7.62
C ALA A 151 4.12 20.19 7.38
N SER A 152 4.34 18.92 7.73
CA SER A 152 5.59 18.19 7.45
C SER A 152 5.55 17.37 6.15
N GLY A 153 4.59 17.65 5.25
CA GLY A 153 4.43 16.88 4.01
C GLY A 153 3.85 15.48 4.22
N TRP A 154 3.01 15.31 5.23
CA TRP A 154 2.36 14.05 5.60
C TRP A 154 3.32 13.00 6.16
N LEU A 155 4.39 13.42 6.82
CA LEU A 155 5.21 12.54 7.64
C LEU A 155 4.52 12.26 8.98
N PRO A 156 4.77 11.09 9.61
CA PRO A 156 4.23 10.78 10.93
C PRO A 156 4.74 11.75 12.01
N ASP A 157 3.82 12.28 12.80
CA ASP A 157 4.15 13.03 14.01
C ASP A 157 4.54 12.07 15.15
N LEU A 158 5.81 11.74 15.23
CA LEU A 158 6.33 10.83 16.25
C LEU A 158 6.36 11.44 17.66
N SER A 159 6.10 12.72 17.81
CA SER A 159 6.07 13.40 19.13
C SER A 159 4.91 12.94 20.02
N VAL A 160 3.89 12.35 19.43
CA VAL A 160 2.76 11.75 20.15
C VAL A 160 3.15 10.45 20.89
N LEU A 161 4.28 9.87 20.57
CA LEU A 161 4.80 8.66 21.21
C LEU A 161 5.74 9.03 22.37
N ASP A 162 5.22 9.05 23.58
CA ASP A 162 6.03 9.26 24.78
C ASP A 162 6.96 8.08 25.08
N GLU A 163 7.89 8.26 26.01
CA GLU A 163 8.86 7.22 26.40
C GLU A 163 8.19 5.95 26.97
N ALA A 164 7.01 6.07 27.58
CA ALA A 164 6.28 4.92 28.10
C ALA A 164 5.69 4.10 26.94
N THR A 165 5.17 4.77 25.93
CA THR A 165 4.69 4.16 24.69
C THR A 165 5.82 3.47 23.93
N TRP A 166 6.97 4.14 23.72
CA TRP A 166 8.14 3.55 23.06
C TRP A 166 8.60 2.24 23.74
N ARG A 167 8.63 2.18 25.07
CA ARG A 167 9.01 0.95 25.80
C ARG A 167 8.03 -0.21 25.59
N ARG A 168 6.77 0.08 25.23
CA ARG A 168 5.74 -0.93 24.94
C ARG A 168 5.62 -1.27 23.46
N LEU A 169 6.14 -0.45 22.56
CA LEU A 169 6.10 -0.74 21.13
C LEU A 169 6.86 -2.02 20.78
N ALA A 170 6.22 -2.90 20.02
CA ALA A 170 6.84 -4.01 19.32
C ALA A 170 7.13 -3.66 17.86
N LEU A 171 6.27 -2.83 17.25
CA LEU A 171 6.25 -2.58 15.82
C LEU A 171 5.74 -1.18 15.53
N ILE A 172 6.39 -0.48 14.61
CA ILE A 172 5.89 0.74 13.98
C ILE A 172 5.76 0.56 12.47
N TRP A 173 4.62 0.94 11.92
CA TRP A 173 4.36 0.95 10.49
C TRP A 173 4.45 2.35 9.91
N VAL A 174 5.17 2.47 8.79
CA VAL A 174 5.13 3.63 7.91
C VAL A 174 4.73 3.19 6.50
N ASN A 175 4.18 4.08 5.69
CA ASN A 175 3.78 3.79 4.32
C ASN A 175 4.18 4.97 3.42
N HIS A 176 5.29 4.82 2.71
CA HIS A 176 5.78 5.81 1.76
C HIS A 176 6.30 5.12 0.49
N PRO A 177 5.79 5.56 -0.69
CA PRO A 177 4.74 6.56 -0.90
C PRO A 177 3.41 6.15 -0.28
N GLY A 178 2.72 7.13 0.31
CA GLY A 178 1.57 6.93 1.18
C GLY A 178 0.26 6.60 0.47
N ASN A 179 -0.53 5.73 1.04
CA ASN A 179 -1.96 5.57 0.75
C ASN A 179 -2.74 6.00 2.01
N PRO A 180 -3.44 7.15 1.98
CA PRO A 180 -3.99 7.81 0.79
C PRO A 180 -3.20 9.01 0.25
N THR A 181 -2.18 9.50 0.95
CA THR A 181 -1.62 10.85 0.77
C THR A 181 -0.71 11.01 -0.44
N GLY A 182 -0.12 9.93 -0.97
CA GLY A 182 0.89 10.02 -2.03
C GLY A 182 2.24 10.62 -1.57
N ALA A 183 2.39 10.90 -0.28
CA ALA A 183 3.60 11.47 0.28
C ALA A 183 4.79 10.51 0.23
N THR A 184 5.98 11.07 0.08
CA THR A 184 7.26 10.36 0.15
C THR A 184 8.02 10.76 1.41
N ALA A 185 8.88 9.90 1.91
CA ALA A 185 9.75 10.21 3.03
C ALA A 185 11.18 10.50 2.54
N PRO A 186 11.84 11.53 3.06
CA PRO A 186 13.24 11.78 2.76
C PRO A 186 14.15 10.76 3.48
N PRO A 187 15.40 10.56 2.99
CA PRO A 187 16.33 9.60 3.59
C PRO A 187 16.58 9.82 5.07
N GLU A 188 16.65 11.06 5.50
CA GLU A 188 16.92 11.46 6.90
C GLU A 188 15.81 10.97 7.83
N PHE A 189 14.55 11.03 7.39
CA PHE A 189 13.43 10.51 8.17
C PHE A 189 13.59 9.00 8.44
N TYR A 190 13.97 8.23 7.42
CA TYR A 190 14.20 6.79 7.58
C TYR A 190 15.39 6.50 8.49
N ALA A 191 16.49 7.25 8.34
CA ALA A 191 17.69 7.08 9.16
C ALA A 191 17.39 7.33 10.65
N ASP A 192 16.76 8.45 10.98
CA ASP A 192 16.42 8.84 12.36
C ASP A 192 15.42 7.83 12.99
N LEU A 193 14.40 7.43 12.23
CA LEU A 193 13.40 6.48 12.73
C LEU A 193 13.98 5.08 12.91
N ALA A 194 14.82 4.60 11.99
CA ALA A 194 15.46 3.29 12.10
C ALA A 194 16.44 3.26 13.29
N GLU A 195 17.23 4.31 13.50
CA GLU A 195 18.10 4.43 14.66
C GLU A 195 17.30 4.41 15.97
N ARG A 196 16.22 5.18 16.05
CA ARG A 196 15.34 5.17 17.22
C ARG A 196 14.77 3.77 17.46
N CYS A 197 14.22 3.14 16.43
CA CYS A 197 13.64 1.80 16.53
C CYS A 197 14.67 0.77 17.00
N ARG A 198 15.87 0.78 16.43
CA ARG A 198 16.97 -0.11 16.83
C ARG A 198 17.36 0.07 18.30
N ARG A 199 17.53 1.32 18.75
CA ARG A 199 17.85 1.65 20.14
C ARG A 199 16.77 1.18 21.12
N GLU A 200 15.50 1.32 20.74
CA GLU A 200 14.37 0.91 21.57
C GLU A 200 14.00 -0.57 21.41
N GLY A 201 14.61 -1.32 20.47
CA GLY A 201 14.26 -2.71 20.18
C GLY A 201 12.86 -2.85 19.56
N VAL A 202 12.46 -1.89 18.73
CA VAL A 202 11.19 -1.86 17.99
C VAL A 202 11.45 -2.25 16.55
N VAL A 203 10.53 -2.98 15.92
CA VAL A 203 10.61 -3.28 14.49
C VAL A 203 10.05 -2.09 13.69
N LEU A 204 10.79 -1.62 12.70
CA LEU A 204 10.34 -0.66 11.71
C LEU A 204 9.91 -1.40 10.44
N ALA A 205 8.63 -1.31 10.09
CA ALA A 205 8.07 -1.88 8.87
C ALA A 205 7.60 -0.77 7.92
N SER A 206 8.11 -0.78 6.69
CA SER A 206 7.75 0.18 5.65
C SER A 206 6.97 -0.49 4.53
N ASP A 207 5.71 -0.09 4.32
CA ASP A 207 4.94 -0.50 3.14
C ASP A 207 5.30 0.42 1.97
N GLU A 208 6.06 -0.12 1.02
CA GLU A 208 6.61 0.58 -0.14
C GLU A 208 5.95 0.14 -1.46
N ALA A 209 4.71 -0.35 -1.40
CA ALA A 209 4.00 -0.88 -2.56
C ALA A 209 3.84 0.12 -3.72
N TYR A 210 4.03 1.42 -3.47
CA TYR A 210 3.91 2.50 -4.46
C TYR A 210 5.26 3.13 -4.84
N SER A 211 6.39 2.58 -4.40
CA SER A 211 7.73 3.13 -4.66
C SER A 211 8.06 3.34 -6.13
N GLU A 212 7.41 2.59 -7.01
CA GLU A 212 7.63 2.67 -8.46
C GLU A 212 6.69 3.62 -9.19
N ILE A 213 5.76 4.26 -8.47
CA ILE A 213 4.79 5.19 -9.05
C ILE A 213 5.01 6.56 -8.43
N TRP A 214 5.78 7.39 -9.12
CA TRP A 214 5.95 8.81 -8.81
C TRP A 214 5.57 9.64 -10.04
N LEU A 215 4.84 10.72 -9.80
CA LEU A 215 4.25 11.54 -10.85
C LEU A 215 5.07 12.80 -11.10
N ASP A 216 5.75 13.28 -10.04
CA ASP A 216 6.63 14.44 -10.07
C ASP A 216 7.88 14.21 -9.23
N GLY A 217 8.89 15.09 -9.41
CA GLY A 217 10.10 15.10 -8.62
C GLY A 217 11.00 13.88 -8.82
N GLU A 218 11.73 13.54 -7.76
CA GLU A 218 12.67 12.44 -7.76
C GLU A 218 12.00 11.11 -7.41
N ALA A 219 12.66 10.02 -7.80
CA ALA A 219 12.22 8.68 -7.45
C ALA A 219 12.28 8.48 -5.92
N PRO A 220 11.21 7.95 -5.29
CA PRO A 220 11.22 7.68 -3.85
C PRO A 220 12.34 6.74 -3.42
N GLY A 221 12.89 6.97 -2.24
CA GLY A 221 13.82 6.06 -1.57
C GLY A 221 13.13 4.85 -0.96
N SER A 222 13.93 4.01 -0.28
CA SER A 222 13.49 2.86 0.50
C SER A 222 14.05 2.93 1.91
N VAL A 223 13.31 2.42 2.90
CA VAL A 223 13.82 2.25 4.26
C VAL A 223 15.06 1.34 4.32
N LEU A 224 15.26 0.48 3.32
CA LEU A 224 16.43 -0.40 3.24
C LEU A 224 17.74 0.33 2.91
N GLN A 225 17.71 1.62 2.60
CA GLN A 225 18.90 2.44 2.33
C GLN A 225 19.54 2.99 3.61
N VAL A 226 19.03 2.65 4.79
CA VAL A 226 19.66 3.01 6.07
C VAL A 226 20.97 2.25 6.28
N ASP A 227 21.91 2.83 7.01
CA ASP A 227 23.24 2.24 7.23
C ASP A 227 23.19 0.91 8.01
N ASP A 228 22.26 0.80 8.98
CA ASP A 228 22.05 -0.40 9.79
C ASP A 228 20.58 -0.83 9.69
N PRO A 229 20.25 -1.84 8.86
CA PRO A 229 18.89 -2.33 8.67
C PRO A 229 18.40 -3.31 9.76
N THR A 230 19.12 -3.43 10.88
CA THR A 230 18.66 -4.22 12.03
C THR A 230 17.28 -3.75 12.49
N HIS A 231 16.34 -4.68 12.66
CA HIS A 231 14.91 -4.46 12.95
C HIS A 231 14.12 -3.76 11.83
N VAL A 232 14.65 -3.66 10.62
CA VAL A 232 13.99 -3.00 9.48
C VAL A 232 13.44 -4.00 8.47
N LEU A 233 12.21 -3.79 8.01
CA LEU A 233 11.57 -4.55 6.94
C LEU A 233 10.90 -3.60 5.93
N ALA A 234 11.14 -3.84 4.64
CA ALA A 234 10.40 -3.21 3.53
C ALA A 234 9.47 -4.21 2.85
N PHE A 235 8.28 -3.75 2.48
CA PHE A 235 7.24 -4.53 1.82
C PHE A 235 6.95 -3.96 0.43
N HIS A 236 7.05 -4.78 -0.60
CA HIS A 236 6.82 -4.39 -1.99
C HIS A 236 5.80 -5.30 -2.67
N SER A 237 5.15 -4.78 -3.72
CA SER A 237 4.11 -5.51 -4.45
C SER A 237 4.16 -5.26 -5.95
N LEU A 238 3.99 -6.32 -6.74
CA LEU A 238 3.78 -6.21 -8.18
C LEU A 238 2.37 -5.74 -8.55
N SER A 239 1.44 -5.74 -7.60
CA SER A 239 0.05 -5.30 -7.84
C SER A 239 -0.02 -3.90 -8.44
N LYS A 240 0.84 -2.98 -7.97
CA LYS A 240 0.84 -1.56 -8.38
C LYS A 240 1.91 -1.28 -9.44
N ARG A 241 3.11 -1.80 -9.23
CA ARG A 241 4.26 -1.65 -10.12
C ARG A 241 4.00 -2.19 -11.53
N SER A 242 3.35 -3.35 -11.62
CA SER A 242 3.26 -4.13 -12.86
C SER A 242 1.82 -4.49 -13.27
N SER A 243 0.82 -3.82 -12.71
CA SER A 243 -0.60 -4.11 -12.97
C SER A 243 -0.95 -5.58 -12.76
N MET A 244 -0.50 -6.16 -11.65
CA MET A 244 -0.66 -7.58 -11.31
C MET A 244 -1.48 -7.81 -10.02
N PRO A 245 -2.60 -7.10 -9.75
CA PRO A 245 -3.29 -7.26 -8.46
C PRO A 245 -3.84 -8.68 -8.27
N GLY A 246 -4.35 -9.31 -9.32
CA GLY A 246 -4.88 -10.69 -9.30
C GLY A 246 -3.83 -11.79 -9.18
N TYR A 247 -2.59 -11.53 -9.53
CA TYR A 247 -1.49 -12.51 -9.43
C TYR A 247 -1.05 -12.77 -8.00
N ARG A 248 -1.36 -11.88 -7.08
CA ARG A 248 -0.98 -12.00 -5.67
C ARG A 248 0.52 -12.22 -5.49
N SER A 249 1.36 -11.31 -6.00
CA SER A 249 2.81 -11.37 -5.88
C SER A 249 3.40 -10.10 -5.29
N GLY A 250 4.36 -10.27 -4.38
CA GLY A 250 5.12 -9.26 -3.70
C GLY A 250 6.27 -9.89 -2.93
N PHE A 251 6.90 -9.11 -2.07
CA PHE A 251 7.93 -9.61 -1.17
C PHE A 251 8.03 -8.74 0.09
N VAL A 252 8.69 -9.30 1.09
CA VAL A 252 9.27 -8.60 2.24
C VAL A 252 10.78 -8.82 2.23
N ALA A 253 11.54 -7.77 2.55
CA ALA A 253 13.00 -7.85 2.62
C ALA A 253 13.53 -6.99 3.78
N GLY A 254 14.71 -7.35 4.32
CA GLY A 254 15.39 -6.65 5.40
C GLY A 254 16.00 -7.59 6.42
N ASP A 255 15.85 -7.28 7.71
CA ASP A 255 16.47 -7.99 8.82
C ASP A 255 16.35 -9.52 8.70
N PRO A 256 17.48 -10.27 8.62
CA PRO A 256 17.45 -11.72 8.40
C PRO A 256 16.81 -12.50 9.54
N LEU A 257 16.82 -11.99 10.78
CA LEU A 257 16.16 -12.62 11.93
C LEU A 257 14.62 -12.57 11.74
N LEU A 258 14.09 -11.43 11.34
CA LEU A 258 12.66 -11.26 11.08
C LEU A 258 12.21 -12.06 9.86
N ILE A 259 13.03 -12.09 8.80
CA ILE A 259 12.78 -12.92 7.61
C ILE A 259 12.77 -14.41 7.98
N ALA A 260 13.68 -14.88 8.85
CA ALA A 260 13.69 -16.26 9.32
C ALA A 260 12.43 -16.60 10.14
N ALA A 261 12.01 -15.69 11.03
CA ALA A 261 10.79 -15.87 11.81
C ALA A 261 9.52 -15.94 10.92
N LEU A 262 9.41 -15.08 9.92
CA LEU A 262 8.33 -15.14 8.93
C LEU A 262 8.34 -16.46 8.15
N LYS A 263 9.51 -16.95 7.71
CA LYS A 263 9.66 -18.24 7.04
C LYS A 263 9.18 -19.41 7.91
N GLN A 264 9.42 -19.34 9.21
CA GLN A 264 9.06 -20.42 10.15
C GLN A 264 7.53 -20.59 10.28
N VAL A 265 6.75 -19.51 10.27
CA VAL A 265 5.28 -19.58 10.47
C VAL A 265 4.51 -19.85 9.19
N ARG A 266 5.03 -19.44 8.03
CA ARG A 266 4.34 -19.48 6.73
C ARG A 266 3.82 -20.85 6.28
N PRO A 267 4.55 -21.99 6.48
CA PRO A 267 4.00 -23.30 6.13
C PRO A 267 2.67 -23.62 6.83
N SER A 268 2.52 -23.18 8.09
CA SER A 268 1.28 -23.35 8.86
C SER A 268 0.16 -22.39 8.43
N GLN A 269 0.50 -21.25 7.87
CA GLN A 269 -0.45 -20.26 7.37
C GLN A 269 -0.95 -20.57 5.95
N GLY A 270 -0.26 -21.46 5.21
CA GLY A 270 -0.61 -21.81 3.83
C GLY A 270 -0.40 -20.66 2.84
N VAL A 271 0.48 -19.71 3.14
CA VAL A 271 0.67 -18.48 2.35
C VAL A 271 1.96 -18.50 1.54
N THR A 272 1.92 -19.11 0.37
CA THR A 272 3.06 -19.13 -0.56
C THR A 272 2.57 -18.88 -1.99
N PRO A 273 3.22 -17.97 -2.75
CA PRO A 273 2.85 -17.75 -4.15
C PRO A 273 3.03 -19.04 -4.97
N GLN A 274 2.10 -19.30 -5.87
CA GLN A 274 2.17 -20.44 -6.79
C GLN A 274 3.41 -20.36 -7.67
N THR A 275 4.04 -21.51 -8.01
CA THR A 275 5.29 -21.56 -8.76
C THR A 275 5.19 -20.82 -10.10
N PHE A 276 4.11 -21.01 -10.86
CA PHE A 276 3.90 -20.32 -12.14
C PHE A 276 3.74 -18.79 -11.97
N VAL A 277 3.13 -18.31 -10.87
CA VAL A 277 3.10 -16.88 -10.56
C VAL A 277 4.49 -16.36 -10.20
N GLN A 278 5.30 -17.14 -9.49
CA GLN A 278 6.68 -16.77 -9.18
C GLN A 278 7.54 -16.65 -10.45
N ARG A 279 7.36 -17.54 -11.44
CA ARG A 279 8.03 -17.44 -12.75
C ARG A 279 7.65 -16.16 -13.50
N ALA A 280 6.35 -15.81 -13.55
CA ALA A 280 5.89 -14.55 -14.12
C ALA A 280 6.43 -13.32 -13.37
N SER A 281 6.56 -13.44 -12.04
CA SER A 281 7.10 -12.37 -11.20
C SER A 281 8.59 -12.11 -11.46
N ILE A 282 9.38 -13.13 -11.78
CA ILE A 282 10.77 -12.98 -12.21
C ILE A 282 10.88 -12.10 -13.45
N ALA A 283 10.00 -12.33 -14.45
CA ALA A 283 9.96 -11.51 -15.64
C ALA A 283 9.63 -10.04 -15.30
N ALA A 284 8.66 -9.81 -14.41
CA ALA A 284 8.26 -8.47 -13.98
C ALA A 284 9.38 -7.73 -13.23
N TRP A 285 10.09 -8.39 -12.30
CA TRP A 285 11.18 -7.76 -11.53
C TRP A 285 12.43 -7.47 -12.39
N ASN A 286 12.59 -8.12 -13.52
CA ASN A 286 13.73 -7.94 -14.43
C ASN A 286 13.48 -6.90 -15.53
N ASP A 287 12.27 -6.34 -15.64
CA ASP A 287 11.93 -5.31 -16.64
C ASP A 287 11.54 -3.99 -15.99
N GLU A 288 12.11 -2.88 -16.49
CA GLU A 288 11.80 -1.52 -16.06
C GLU A 288 11.05 -0.72 -17.15
N GLY A 289 11.00 -1.23 -18.37
CA GLY A 289 10.35 -0.55 -19.50
C GLY A 289 8.85 -0.34 -19.23
N HIS A 290 8.15 -1.41 -18.86
CA HIS A 290 6.71 -1.35 -18.55
C HIS A 290 6.39 -0.44 -17.35
N VAL A 291 7.31 -0.31 -16.39
CA VAL A 291 7.13 0.58 -15.22
C VAL A 291 7.19 2.04 -15.64
N THR A 292 8.13 2.37 -16.55
CA THR A 292 8.24 3.72 -17.11
C THR A 292 6.99 4.10 -17.89
N GLU A 293 6.44 3.19 -18.70
CA GLU A 293 5.17 3.40 -19.40
C GLU A 293 4.00 3.57 -18.42
N THR A 294 3.94 2.76 -17.37
CA THR A 294 2.91 2.85 -16.33
C THR A 294 2.92 4.22 -15.65
N ARG A 295 4.10 4.74 -15.28
CA ARG A 295 4.24 6.10 -14.73
C ARG A 295 3.73 7.16 -15.69
N ALA A 296 4.09 7.05 -16.97
CA ALA A 296 3.64 8.00 -17.99
C ALA A 296 2.11 8.03 -18.12
N ARG A 297 1.46 6.85 -18.08
CA ARG A 297 -0.01 6.74 -18.12
C ARG A 297 -0.67 7.40 -16.91
N TYR A 298 -0.17 7.14 -15.68
CA TYR A 298 -0.72 7.77 -14.47
C TYR A 298 -0.51 9.29 -14.47
N ARG A 299 0.63 9.77 -14.97
CA ARG A 299 0.90 11.21 -15.12
C ARG A 299 -0.11 11.85 -16.07
N ALA A 300 -0.36 11.25 -17.24
CA ALA A 300 -1.35 11.75 -18.19
C ALA A 300 -2.77 11.81 -17.60
N LYS A 301 -3.18 10.80 -16.82
CA LYS A 301 -4.48 10.78 -16.12
C LYS A 301 -4.59 11.89 -15.07
N ARG A 302 -3.54 12.11 -14.28
CA ARG A 302 -3.47 13.23 -13.33
C ARG A 302 -3.62 14.57 -14.04
N ASP A 303 -2.84 14.77 -15.09
CA ASP A 303 -2.78 16.05 -15.80
C ASP A 303 -4.13 16.38 -16.47
N ALA A 304 -4.88 15.36 -16.87
CA ALA A 304 -6.24 15.54 -17.38
C ALA A 304 -7.26 15.93 -16.29
N LEU A 305 -7.11 15.41 -15.07
CA LEU A 305 -8.08 15.60 -13.98
C LEU A 305 -7.81 16.83 -13.12
N LEU A 306 -6.55 17.10 -12.79
CA LEU A 306 -6.18 18.05 -11.74
C LEU A 306 -6.75 19.47 -11.95
N PRO A 307 -6.75 20.04 -13.16
CA PRO A 307 -7.35 21.37 -13.38
C PRO A 307 -8.85 21.41 -13.08
N ALA A 308 -9.59 20.34 -13.45
CA ALA A 308 -11.04 20.26 -13.21
C ALA A 308 -11.36 20.05 -11.72
N LEU A 309 -10.54 19.31 -10.99
CA LEU A 309 -10.67 19.17 -9.54
C LEU A 309 -10.51 20.51 -8.83
N HIS A 310 -9.50 21.30 -9.22
CA HIS A 310 -9.30 22.65 -8.71
C HIS A 310 -10.49 23.56 -9.03
N ALA A 311 -11.02 23.52 -10.25
CA ALA A 311 -12.21 24.29 -10.63
C ALA A 311 -13.44 23.89 -9.82
N ALA A 312 -13.56 22.61 -9.43
CA ALA A 312 -14.62 22.12 -8.53
C ALA A 312 -14.38 22.43 -7.04
N GLY A 313 -13.34 23.20 -6.72
CA GLY A 313 -13.00 23.63 -5.35
C GLY A 313 -12.21 22.61 -4.52
N LEU A 314 -11.76 21.52 -5.12
CA LEU A 314 -10.90 20.55 -4.48
C LEU A 314 -9.44 21.01 -4.51
N GLU A 315 -8.79 21.11 -3.37
CA GLU A 315 -7.37 21.42 -3.25
C GLU A 315 -6.54 20.14 -3.15
N HIS A 316 -5.71 19.84 -4.16
CA HIS A 316 -4.75 18.74 -4.06
C HIS A 316 -3.65 19.11 -3.05
N VAL A 317 -3.61 18.40 -1.94
CA VAL A 317 -2.66 18.59 -0.83
C VAL A 317 -1.78 17.38 -0.59
N GLY A 318 -1.90 16.37 -1.44
CA GLY A 318 -1.11 15.14 -1.37
C GLY A 318 0.31 15.31 -1.90
N GLY A 319 1.09 14.24 -1.77
CA GLY A 319 2.47 14.16 -2.25
C GLY A 319 2.59 13.85 -3.75
N PRO A 320 3.85 13.75 -4.24
CA PRO A 320 4.15 13.61 -5.67
C PRO A 320 4.07 12.18 -6.20
N ALA A 321 3.69 11.21 -5.37
CA ALA A 321 3.80 9.79 -5.70
C ALA A 321 2.49 9.01 -5.46
N ALA A 322 2.53 7.69 -5.68
CA ALA A 322 1.37 6.83 -5.84
C ALA A 322 0.47 7.25 -7.01
N PHE A 323 -0.62 6.55 -7.22
CA PHE A 323 -1.66 6.93 -8.19
C PHE A 323 -2.90 7.49 -7.50
N PHE A 324 -2.69 8.21 -6.40
CA PHE A 324 -3.74 8.86 -5.64
C PHE A 324 -3.59 10.38 -5.68
N LEU A 325 -4.72 11.07 -5.82
CA LEU A 325 -4.83 12.47 -5.51
C LEU A 325 -5.55 12.60 -4.17
N TRP A 326 -4.87 13.15 -3.19
CA TRP A 326 -5.42 13.43 -1.86
C TRP A 326 -5.84 14.88 -1.82
N CYS A 327 -7.16 15.10 -1.79
CA CYS A 327 -7.72 16.42 -1.96
C CYS A 327 -8.51 16.85 -0.73
N ARG A 328 -8.26 18.08 -0.28
CA ARG A 328 -9.13 18.75 0.71
C ARG A 328 -10.44 19.13 0.04
N VAL A 329 -11.55 18.85 0.70
CA VAL A 329 -12.88 19.25 0.22
C VAL A 329 -13.19 20.70 0.58
N PRO A 330 -13.97 21.43 -0.24
CA PRO A 330 -14.36 22.81 0.05
C PRO A 330 -15.42 22.90 1.15
N GLY A 331 -15.63 24.11 1.67
CA GLY A 331 -16.69 24.44 2.62
C GLY A 331 -16.39 23.99 4.04
N ASP A 332 -17.34 23.32 4.68
CA ASP A 332 -17.27 22.82 6.05
C ASP A 332 -16.41 21.56 6.23
N GLY A 333 -15.89 21.01 5.12
CA GLY A 333 -15.02 19.84 5.14
C GLY A 333 -15.76 18.51 5.28
N ASP A 334 -17.08 18.45 5.07
CA ASP A 334 -17.82 17.18 5.07
C ASP A 334 -17.51 16.37 3.79
N ALA A 335 -16.52 15.49 3.95
CA ALA A 335 -16.02 14.65 2.84
C ALA A 335 -17.05 13.60 2.41
N GLU A 336 -17.87 13.09 3.31
CA GLU A 336 -18.91 12.10 3.00
C GLU A 336 -20.03 12.73 2.17
N ALA A 337 -20.57 13.86 2.62
CA ALA A 337 -21.57 14.62 1.85
C ALA A 337 -21.00 15.10 0.51
N PHE A 338 -19.72 15.47 0.45
CA PHE A 338 -19.08 15.84 -0.82
C PHE A 338 -18.99 14.65 -1.78
N ALA A 339 -18.56 13.48 -1.29
CA ALA A 339 -18.48 12.26 -2.09
C ALA A 339 -19.87 11.82 -2.60
N GLU A 340 -20.94 11.98 -1.80
CA GLU A 340 -22.32 11.71 -2.23
C GLU A 340 -22.77 12.64 -3.36
N ARG A 341 -22.43 13.94 -3.29
CA ARG A 341 -22.71 14.89 -4.40
C ARG A 341 -22.00 14.49 -5.69
N LEU A 342 -20.72 14.09 -5.61
CA LEU A 342 -19.97 13.59 -6.78
C LEU A 342 -20.59 12.30 -7.32
N LEU A 343 -21.02 11.38 -6.45
CA LEU A 343 -21.70 10.15 -6.86
C LEU A 343 -22.99 10.43 -7.63
N ALA A 344 -23.74 11.46 -7.25
CA ALA A 344 -24.94 11.88 -7.97
C ALA A 344 -24.64 12.36 -9.40
N GLN A 345 -23.40 12.79 -9.68
CA GLN A 345 -22.89 13.13 -10.99
C GLN A 345 -22.17 11.96 -11.69
N GLY A 346 -22.23 10.75 -11.13
CA GLY A 346 -21.58 9.56 -11.69
C GLY A 346 -20.10 9.42 -11.32
N LEU A 347 -19.54 10.25 -10.43
CA LEU A 347 -18.15 10.19 -10.03
C LEU A 347 -18.01 9.56 -8.63
N VAL A 348 -17.34 8.42 -8.57
CA VAL A 348 -17.12 7.70 -7.30
C VAL A 348 -15.75 8.06 -6.75
N VAL A 349 -15.68 8.60 -5.54
CA VAL A 349 -14.43 8.89 -4.82
C VAL A 349 -14.47 8.25 -3.43
N ALA A 350 -13.32 8.06 -2.79
CA ALA A 350 -13.27 7.52 -1.43
C ALA A 350 -13.20 8.67 -0.41
N PRO A 351 -14.19 8.81 0.51
CA PRO A 351 -14.08 9.71 1.64
C PRO A 351 -12.84 9.41 2.46
N GLY A 352 -12.17 10.45 2.96
CA GLY A 352 -10.94 10.30 3.72
C GLY A 352 -11.12 9.58 5.04
N THR A 353 -12.31 9.63 5.63
CA THR A 353 -12.70 8.88 6.84
C THR A 353 -12.53 7.36 6.70
N PHE A 354 -12.49 6.84 5.46
CA PHE A 354 -12.18 5.42 5.19
C PHE A 354 -10.75 5.02 5.55
N PHE A 355 -9.88 6.02 5.75
CA PHE A 355 -8.47 5.83 6.09
C PHE A 355 -8.15 6.17 7.55
N GLY A 356 -9.18 6.40 8.37
CA GLY A 356 -9.06 6.77 9.76
C GLY A 356 -9.45 8.22 10.05
N ALA A 357 -9.45 8.59 11.32
CA ALA A 357 -9.90 9.90 11.78
C ALA A 357 -9.12 11.08 11.16
N GLY A 358 -7.81 10.89 10.92
CA GLY A 358 -6.96 11.88 10.25
C GLY A 358 -7.35 12.18 8.80
N GLY A 359 -8.28 11.43 8.22
CA GLY A 359 -8.80 11.64 6.87
C GLY A 359 -10.04 12.54 6.79
N ALA A 360 -10.58 13.01 7.91
CA ALA A 360 -11.71 13.93 7.90
C ALA A 360 -11.39 15.22 7.12
N GLY A 361 -12.35 15.69 6.32
CA GLY A 361 -12.15 16.86 5.46
C GLY A 361 -11.43 16.61 4.14
N TYR A 362 -11.13 15.34 3.80
CA TYR A 362 -10.41 14.96 2.57
C TYR A 362 -11.16 13.89 1.78
N VAL A 363 -10.86 13.81 0.49
CA VAL A 363 -11.23 12.70 -0.39
C VAL A 363 -10.01 12.16 -1.10
N ARG A 364 -9.99 10.84 -1.35
CA ARG A 364 -8.97 10.20 -2.17
C ARG A 364 -9.55 9.87 -3.55
N ILE A 365 -8.86 10.29 -4.60
CA ILE A 365 -9.16 10.02 -6.00
C ILE A 365 -8.07 9.11 -6.55
N ALA A 366 -8.43 7.86 -6.90
CA ALA A 366 -7.50 6.89 -7.46
C ALA A 366 -7.50 6.98 -8.99
N LEU A 367 -6.36 7.21 -9.61
CA LEU A 367 -6.17 7.38 -11.07
C LEU A 367 -6.29 6.05 -11.84
N VAL A 368 -7.23 5.18 -11.44
CA VAL A 368 -7.41 3.85 -12.03
C VAL A 368 -8.31 3.80 -13.27
N PRO A 369 -9.27 4.75 -13.51
CA PRO A 369 -9.99 4.81 -14.77
C PRO A 369 -9.04 5.03 -15.97
N THR A 370 -9.51 4.72 -17.17
CA THR A 370 -8.77 5.00 -18.41
C THR A 370 -8.55 6.50 -18.59
N LEU A 371 -7.61 6.89 -19.45
CA LEU A 371 -7.40 8.31 -19.76
C LEU A 371 -8.66 8.96 -20.35
N ALA A 372 -9.41 8.24 -21.18
CA ALA A 372 -10.66 8.73 -21.75
C ALA A 372 -11.73 8.96 -20.66
N GLU A 373 -11.86 8.03 -19.71
CA GLU A 373 -12.74 8.21 -18.54
C GLU A 373 -12.29 9.37 -17.64
N CYS A 374 -10.99 9.58 -17.46
CA CYS A 374 -10.47 10.72 -16.71
C CYS A 374 -10.81 12.06 -17.40
N THR A 375 -10.74 12.12 -18.74
CA THR A 375 -11.14 13.31 -19.50
C THR A 375 -12.65 13.55 -19.39
N ALA A 376 -13.47 12.51 -19.53
CA ALA A 376 -14.93 12.64 -19.36
C ALA A 376 -15.32 13.07 -17.92
N ALA A 377 -14.59 12.58 -16.92
CA ALA A 377 -14.79 13.01 -15.53
C ALA A 377 -14.40 14.49 -15.32
N ALA A 378 -13.37 14.99 -16.01
CA ALA A 378 -12.99 16.39 -15.97
C ALA A 378 -14.11 17.30 -16.53
N ASP A 379 -14.75 16.88 -17.63
CA ASP A 379 -15.91 17.60 -18.19
C ASP A 379 -17.10 17.63 -17.20
N SER A 380 -17.37 16.50 -16.52
CA SER A 380 -18.42 16.40 -15.50
C SER A 380 -18.13 17.29 -14.27
N LEU A 381 -16.87 17.35 -13.83
CA LEU A 381 -16.43 18.23 -12.74
C LEU A 381 -16.55 19.71 -13.09
N ALA A 382 -16.28 20.09 -14.35
CA ALA A 382 -16.46 21.47 -14.80
C ALA A 382 -17.94 21.91 -14.75
N ALA A 383 -18.87 21.00 -15.03
CA ALA A 383 -20.31 21.26 -14.87
C ALA A 383 -20.74 21.31 -13.39
N PHE A 384 -20.09 20.54 -12.53
CA PHE A 384 -20.35 20.54 -11.07
C PHE A 384 -19.93 21.84 -10.39
N ALA A 385 -18.93 22.54 -10.93
CA ALA A 385 -18.39 23.79 -10.40
C ALA A 385 -19.26 25.02 -10.70
N GLN A 386 -20.23 24.92 -11.62
CA GLN A 386 -21.18 25.98 -11.96
C GLN A 386 -22.43 25.94 -11.08
#